data_4f9a267e0b679ccf8736fc38ea750433
#
_entry.id   4f9a267e0b679ccf8736fc38ea750433
#
_cell.length_a   1.000
_cell.length_b   1.000
_cell.length_c   1.000
_cell.angle_alpha   90.00
_cell.angle_beta   90.00
_cell.angle_gamma   90.00
#
_symmetry.space_group_name_H-M   'P 1'
#
loop_
_entity.id
_entity.type
_entity.pdbx_description
1 polymer ?
#
loop_
_entity_poly.entity_id
_entity_poly.type
_entity_poly.pdbx_seq_one_letter_code
_entity_poly.pdbx_strand_id
1 'polypeptide(L)'
;MSPERQPSVVITGAAGFVGSALTVRLSRDYRVFGIDRRLPTAALIAAAPGVQWIEADISDRTRLMSALRGIRAEHGSVDFVLHYAAFYHFGLRWLSEYERTNVEGTRNVIEAAAANGVNRLIFASSLAAMKGQPPGILASLDITLDPFTPYGKSKAMGEEMLGEARDRVQGISLRMGGVFTDWAELPPLSSLVRLWAGRGFDRRLIPGLGLTCLPYIYRRELTALVEACLRSHENLQPYEILTGSGRGGVTHNELFEAIAREIPGSMRPVHVSPGLARAGLTIQCLLGAIVRNPPFEQPWMLRHLDLSWAADNTATEEKIDWKEDPSCSLLARVPAIVKNYRQHRKIWENRNHLRNTLQYQWHED
;
A
#
# COMPACT_ATOMS: atom_id res chain seq x y z
N MET A 1 -32.40 26.95 0.46
CA MET A 1 -31.35 25.98 0.85
C MET A 1 -30.12 26.40 0.07
N SER A 2 -29.07 26.86 0.75
CA SER A 2 -27.77 27.08 0.10
C SER A 2 -27.32 25.74 -0.51
N PRO A 3 -26.77 25.69 -1.74
CA PRO A 3 -26.23 24.44 -2.25
C PRO A 3 -25.19 23.93 -1.27
N GLU A 4 -25.35 22.70 -0.78
CA GLU A 4 -24.36 22.08 0.09
C GLU A 4 -23.00 22.17 -0.58
N ARG A 5 -22.05 22.79 0.10
CA ARG A 5 -20.69 22.95 -0.40
C ARG A 5 -20.05 21.57 -0.54
N GLN A 6 -19.57 21.24 -1.74
CA GLN A 6 -18.84 20.01 -1.97
C GLN A 6 -17.58 19.97 -1.09
N PRO A 7 -17.39 18.96 -0.22
CA PRO A 7 -16.23 18.88 0.66
C PRO A 7 -14.91 18.79 -0.12
N SER A 8 -13.87 19.39 0.41
CA SER A 8 -12.54 19.45 -0.19
C SER A 8 -11.62 18.36 0.35
N VAL A 9 -10.89 17.71 -0.56
CA VAL A 9 -9.92 16.65 -0.24
C VAL A 9 -8.57 16.97 -0.87
N VAL A 10 -7.54 17.09 -0.06
CA VAL A 10 -6.14 17.18 -0.52
C VAL A 10 -5.53 15.79 -0.48
N ILE A 11 -4.95 15.33 -1.58
CA ILE A 11 -4.27 14.02 -1.67
C ILE A 11 -2.79 14.26 -1.94
N THR A 12 -1.90 13.90 -1.01
CA THR A 12 -0.45 13.89 -1.27
C THR A 12 -0.04 12.55 -1.87
N GLY A 13 0.88 12.55 -2.82
CA GLY A 13 1.20 11.37 -3.62
C GLY A 13 0.09 11.03 -4.63
N ALA A 14 -0.66 12.04 -5.07
CA ALA A 14 -1.87 11.90 -5.88
C ALA A 14 -1.62 11.28 -7.26
N ALA A 15 -0.42 11.39 -7.82
CA ALA A 15 -0.04 10.75 -9.08
C ALA A 15 0.57 9.36 -8.89
N GLY A 16 0.68 8.85 -7.64
CA GLY A 16 1.22 7.54 -7.31
C GLY A 16 0.21 6.40 -7.52
N PHE A 17 0.65 5.16 -7.27
CA PHE A 17 -0.14 3.93 -7.51
C PHE A 17 -1.49 3.89 -6.78
N VAL A 18 -1.52 4.26 -5.50
CA VAL A 18 -2.75 4.34 -4.71
C VAL A 18 -3.41 5.71 -4.87
N GLY A 19 -2.61 6.79 -4.78
CA GLY A 19 -3.12 8.15 -4.84
C GLY A 19 -3.90 8.45 -6.12
N SER A 20 -3.46 7.94 -7.27
CA SER A 20 -4.16 8.13 -8.54
C SER A 20 -5.56 7.49 -8.56
N ALA A 21 -5.70 6.29 -7.99
CA ALA A 21 -6.99 5.62 -7.89
C ALA A 21 -7.95 6.40 -6.96
N LEU A 22 -7.44 6.88 -5.81
CA LEU A 22 -8.19 7.75 -4.91
C LEU A 22 -8.59 9.05 -5.59
N THR A 23 -7.66 9.68 -6.30
CA THR A 23 -7.91 10.93 -7.05
C THR A 23 -9.06 10.76 -8.05
N VAL A 24 -9.01 9.72 -8.87
CA VAL A 24 -10.07 9.43 -9.86
C VAL A 24 -11.39 9.10 -9.18
N ARG A 25 -11.39 8.30 -8.12
CA ARG A 25 -12.61 7.91 -7.44
C ARG A 25 -13.26 9.08 -6.71
N LEU A 26 -12.48 9.81 -5.92
CA LEU A 26 -13.01 10.89 -5.08
C LEU A 26 -13.37 12.15 -5.87
N SER A 27 -12.78 12.41 -7.04
CA SER A 27 -13.13 13.57 -7.88
C SER A 27 -14.60 13.57 -8.36
N ARG A 28 -15.33 12.49 -8.18
CA ARG A 28 -16.76 12.39 -8.52
C ARG A 28 -17.65 13.08 -7.48
N ASP A 29 -17.25 13.00 -6.20
CA ASP A 29 -18.08 13.40 -5.07
C ASP A 29 -17.44 14.50 -4.22
N TYR A 30 -16.14 14.75 -4.38
CA TYR A 30 -15.34 15.70 -3.63
C TYR A 30 -14.62 16.67 -4.57
N ARG A 31 -14.34 17.88 -4.06
CA ARG A 31 -13.39 18.79 -4.70
C ARG A 31 -11.97 18.33 -4.38
N VAL A 32 -11.28 17.77 -5.34
CA VAL A 32 -9.96 17.14 -5.13
C VAL A 32 -8.82 18.04 -5.54
N PHE A 33 -7.81 18.15 -4.67
CA PHE A 33 -6.51 18.80 -4.91
C PHE A 33 -5.42 17.74 -4.83
N GLY A 34 -4.77 17.45 -5.95
CA GLY A 34 -3.69 16.49 -6.04
C GLY A 34 -2.33 17.16 -5.83
N ILE A 35 -1.64 16.80 -4.75
CA ILE A 35 -0.26 17.24 -4.49
C ILE A 35 0.68 16.08 -4.80
N ASP A 36 1.62 16.30 -5.71
CA ASP A 36 2.68 15.33 -6.00
C ASP A 36 3.95 16.09 -6.41
N ARG A 37 5.11 15.47 -6.22
CA ARG A 37 6.40 16.02 -6.66
C ARG A 37 6.58 15.96 -8.19
N ARG A 38 5.68 15.30 -8.88
CA ARG A 38 5.62 15.19 -10.35
C ARG A 38 4.22 15.49 -10.83
N LEU A 39 4.12 16.16 -11.94
CA LEU A 39 2.83 16.37 -12.57
C LEU A 39 2.22 15.03 -13.03
N PRO A 40 0.89 14.91 -13.03
CA PRO A 40 0.18 13.72 -13.47
C PRO A 40 0.38 13.47 -14.97
N THR A 41 0.19 12.25 -15.41
CA THR A 41 0.15 11.89 -16.83
C THR A 41 -1.11 12.46 -17.49
N ALA A 42 -1.08 12.65 -18.80
CA ALA A 42 -2.26 13.08 -19.56
C ALA A 42 -3.45 12.12 -19.38
N ALA A 43 -3.19 10.81 -19.24
CA ALA A 43 -4.22 9.82 -18.98
C ALA A 43 -4.90 10.04 -17.62
N LEU A 44 -4.14 10.36 -16.57
CA LEU A 44 -4.70 10.64 -15.25
C LEU A 44 -5.49 11.96 -15.25
N ILE A 45 -5.00 13.00 -15.92
CA ILE A 45 -5.75 14.26 -16.09
C ILE A 45 -7.09 14.01 -16.79
N ALA A 46 -7.08 13.22 -17.86
CA ALA A 46 -8.31 12.89 -18.60
C ALA A 46 -9.29 12.07 -17.77
N ALA A 47 -8.80 11.18 -16.88
CA ALA A 47 -9.63 10.37 -15.99
C ALA A 47 -10.24 11.16 -14.82
N ALA A 48 -9.63 12.30 -14.44
CA ALA A 48 -10.08 13.17 -13.35
C ALA A 48 -9.97 14.66 -13.72
N PRO A 49 -10.76 15.15 -14.70
CA PRO A 49 -10.58 16.48 -15.30
C PRO A 49 -10.86 17.63 -14.33
N GLY A 50 -11.62 17.42 -13.26
CA GLY A 50 -11.95 18.43 -12.24
C GLY A 50 -10.90 18.58 -11.14
N VAL A 51 -9.83 17.81 -11.16
CA VAL A 51 -8.79 17.84 -10.12
C VAL A 51 -7.83 19.02 -10.36
N GLN A 52 -7.58 19.78 -9.30
CA GLN A 52 -6.54 20.79 -9.30
C GLN A 52 -5.21 20.17 -8.86
N TRP A 53 -4.20 20.26 -9.74
CA TRP A 53 -2.89 19.66 -9.51
C TRP A 53 -1.87 20.70 -9.03
N ILE A 54 -1.16 20.36 -7.95
CA ILE A 54 -0.13 21.20 -7.35
C ILE A 54 1.17 20.39 -7.32
N GLU A 55 2.19 20.86 -8.02
CA GLU A 55 3.52 20.27 -7.96
C GLU A 55 4.24 20.72 -6.69
N ALA A 56 4.40 19.81 -5.74
CA ALA A 56 5.14 20.04 -4.50
C ALA A 56 5.70 18.74 -3.92
N ASP A 57 6.92 18.80 -3.40
CA ASP A 57 7.51 17.75 -2.57
C ASP A 57 7.06 17.99 -1.12
N ILE A 58 6.54 16.97 -0.45
CA ILE A 58 6.11 17.07 0.96
C ILE A 58 7.27 17.39 1.92
N SER A 59 8.51 17.12 1.52
CA SER A 59 9.70 17.54 2.27
C SER A 59 9.96 19.05 2.22
N ASP A 60 9.38 19.76 1.27
CA ASP A 60 9.40 21.23 1.24
C ASP A 60 8.24 21.79 2.06
N ARG A 61 8.50 22.03 3.35
CA ARG A 61 7.54 22.57 4.31
C ARG A 61 6.90 23.87 3.84
N THR A 62 7.69 24.79 3.29
CA THR A 62 7.21 26.11 2.87
C THR A 62 6.22 25.99 1.73
N ARG A 63 6.57 25.21 0.70
CA ARG A 63 5.71 24.99 -0.46
C ARG A 63 4.42 24.28 -0.11
N LEU A 64 4.49 23.23 0.76
CA LEU A 64 3.33 22.51 1.24
C LEU A 64 2.37 23.39 2.06
N MET A 65 2.91 24.18 2.99
CA MET A 65 2.12 25.15 3.78
C MET A 65 1.45 26.21 2.89
N SER A 66 2.15 26.72 1.90
CA SER A 66 1.60 27.69 0.92
C SER A 66 0.49 27.06 0.09
N ALA A 67 0.63 25.81 -0.33
CA ALA A 67 -0.39 25.08 -1.08
C ALA A 67 -1.69 24.96 -0.29
N LEU A 68 -1.64 24.46 0.96
CA LEU A 68 -2.83 24.30 1.79
C LEU A 68 -3.48 25.66 2.15
N ARG A 69 -2.68 26.69 2.44
CA ARG A 69 -3.17 28.04 2.66
C ARG A 69 -3.88 28.60 1.44
N GLY A 70 -3.31 28.41 0.24
CA GLY A 70 -3.93 28.83 -1.03
C GLY A 70 -5.27 28.18 -1.24
N ILE A 71 -5.37 26.87 -1.07
CA ILE A 71 -6.62 26.11 -1.16
C ILE A 71 -7.66 26.65 -0.15
N ARG A 72 -7.25 26.84 1.09
CA ARG A 72 -8.14 27.39 2.13
C ARG A 72 -8.62 28.81 1.80
N ALA A 73 -7.72 29.66 1.32
CA ALA A 73 -8.07 31.06 0.98
C ALA A 73 -9.05 31.12 -0.20
N GLU A 74 -8.87 30.26 -1.20
CA GLU A 74 -9.70 30.23 -2.41
C GLU A 74 -11.04 29.52 -2.20
N HIS A 75 -11.06 28.45 -1.38
CA HIS A 75 -12.23 27.57 -1.24
C HIS A 75 -12.85 27.55 0.14
N GLY A 76 -12.34 28.35 1.10
CA GLY A 76 -12.88 28.52 2.45
C GLY A 76 -12.43 27.50 3.47
N SER A 77 -12.13 26.25 3.05
CA SER A 77 -11.64 25.18 3.94
C SER A 77 -10.80 24.16 3.20
N VAL A 78 -10.06 23.35 3.96
CA VAL A 78 -9.53 22.05 3.57
C VAL A 78 -10.18 21.05 4.53
N ASP A 79 -11.14 20.27 4.04
CA ASP A 79 -11.89 19.38 4.93
C ASP A 79 -11.09 18.13 5.27
N PHE A 80 -10.44 17.53 4.27
CA PHE A 80 -9.68 16.28 4.44
C PHE A 80 -8.29 16.36 3.81
N VAL A 81 -7.34 15.67 4.44
CA VAL A 81 -6.02 15.40 3.87
C VAL A 81 -5.81 13.90 3.84
N LEU A 82 -5.54 13.35 2.66
CA LEU A 82 -5.14 11.96 2.46
C LEU A 82 -3.62 11.91 2.20
N HIS A 83 -2.86 11.39 3.15
CA HIS A 83 -1.41 11.38 3.06
C HIS A 83 -0.88 10.05 2.53
N TYR A 84 -0.74 9.96 1.21
CA TYR A 84 -0.25 8.78 0.48
C TYR A 84 1.14 8.97 -0.14
N ALA A 85 1.72 10.16 -0.08
CA ALA A 85 3.10 10.39 -0.48
C ALA A 85 4.05 9.64 0.46
N ALA A 86 4.86 8.76 -0.08
CA ALA A 86 5.88 8.03 0.68
C ALA A 86 6.98 7.50 -0.25
N PHE A 87 8.17 7.36 0.28
CA PHE A 87 9.22 6.56 -0.31
C PHE A 87 9.04 5.09 0.13
N TYR A 88 9.13 4.17 -0.84
CA TYR A 88 9.03 2.74 -0.60
C TYR A 88 10.22 2.01 -1.24
N HIS A 89 10.95 1.28 -0.44
CA HIS A 89 11.99 0.38 -0.89
C HIS A 89 11.98 -0.89 -0.02
N PHE A 90 12.01 -2.05 -0.65
CA PHE A 90 11.98 -3.32 0.08
C PHE A 90 13.41 -3.78 0.37
N GLY A 91 13.90 -3.51 1.57
CA GLY A 91 15.24 -3.86 2.01
C GLY A 91 15.46 -3.54 3.48
N LEU A 92 16.66 -3.86 4.00
CA LEU A 92 17.01 -3.67 5.41
C LEU A 92 17.81 -2.40 5.68
N ARG A 93 18.22 -1.67 4.63
CA ARG A 93 19.01 -0.47 4.78
C ARG A 93 18.13 0.75 4.95
N TRP A 94 18.36 1.55 5.98
CA TRP A 94 17.77 2.89 6.08
C TRP A 94 18.41 3.80 5.03
N LEU A 95 17.60 4.33 4.14
CA LEU A 95 18.00 5.26 3.10
C LEU A 95 17.60 6.69 3.50
N SER A 96 18.32 7.69 3.02
CA SER A 96 18.05 9.11 3.34
C SER A 96 16.65 9.56 2.92
N GLU A 97 16.08 8.92 1.91
CA GLU A 97 14.72 9.17 1.44
C GLU A 97 13.66 8.80 2.49
N TYR A 98 13.92 7.83 3.37
CA TYR A 98 13.02 7.55 4.49
C TYR A 98 12.96 8.72 5.45
N GLU A 99 14.12 9.27 5.83
CA GLU A 99 14.17 10.44 6.70
C GLU A 99 13.47 11.63 6.05
N ARG A 100 13.91 11.99 4.85
CA ARG A 100 13.43 13.17 4.13
C ARG A 100 11.94 13.10 3.79
N THR A 101 11.48 11.97 3.24
CA THR A 101 10.12 11.86 2.69
C THR A 101 9.14 11.31 3.71
N ASN A 102 9.49 10.16 4.37
CA ASN A 102 8.52 9.48 5.22
C ASN A 102 8.46 10.06 6.63
N VAL A 103 9.57 10.58 7.16
CA VAL A 103 9.60 11.17 8.51
C VAL A 103 9.32 12.67 8.44
N GLU A 104 10.23 13.46 7.87
CA GLU A 104 10.08 14.91 7.81
C GLU A 104 8.91 15.34 6.92
N GLY A 105 8.71 14.66 5.79
CA GLY A 105 7.56 14.93 4.91
C GLY A 105 6.23 14.67 5.62
N THR A 106 6.10 13.57 6.39
CA THR A 106 4.89 13.29 7.19
C THR A 106 4.69 14.34 8.28
N ARG A 107 5.76 14.76 8.97
CA ARG A 107 5.71 15.86 9.95
C ARG A 107 5.18 17.14 9.31
N ASN A 108 5.68 17.51 8.15
CA ASN A 108 5.23 18.70 7.41
C ASN A 108 3.75 18.63 7.04
N VAL A 109 3.26 17.43 6.60
CA VAL A 109 1.85 17.24 6.27
C VAL A 109 0.97 17.40 7.51
N ILE A 110 1.35 16.81 8.65
CA ILE A 110 0.62 16.93 9.91
C ILE A 110 0.58 18.41 10.36
N GLU A 111 1.70 19.12 10.33
CA GLU A 111 1.77 20.54 10.69
C GLU A 111 0.94 21.41 9.73
N ALA A 112 0.99 21.14 8.43
CA ALA A 112 0.21 21.87 7.45
C ALA A 112 -1.30 21.63 7.64
N ALA A 113 -1.71 20.40 7.91
CA ALA A 113 -3.10 20.07 8.21
C ALA A 113 -3.59 20.77 9.47
N ALA A 114 -2.83 20.72 10.57
CA ALA A 114 -3.15 21.39 11.82
C ALA A 114 -3.27 22.93 11.67
N ALA A 115 -2.28 23.55 10.98
CA ALA A 115 -2.27 25.00 10.78
C ALA A 115 -3.39 25.52 9.87
N ASN A 116 -4.00 24.68 9.05
CA ASN A 116 -5.09 25.04 8.16
C ASN A 116 -6.46 24.56 8.63
N GLY A 117 -6.56 23.98 9.84
CA GLY A 117 -7.83 23.57 10.43
C GLY A 117 -8.49 22.43 9.66
N VAL A 118 -7.70 21.45 9.19
CA VAL A 118 -8.20 20.26 8.51
C VAL A 118 -9.05 19.43 9.47
N ASN A 119 -10.25 19.05 9.05
CA ASN A 119 -11.16 18.27 9.90
C ASN A 119 -10.59 16.90 10.21
N ARG A 120 -10.01 16.21 9.19
CA ARG A 120 -9.38 14.90 9.42
C ARG A 120 -8.25 14.62 8.43
N LEU A 121 -7.15 14.08 8.96
CA LEU A 121 -6.02 13.58 8.19
C LEU A 121 -6.03 12.05 8.19
N ILE A 122 -6.05 11.42 7.02
CA ILE A 122 -5.88 9.97 6.88
C ILE A 122 -4.43 9.71 6.46
N PHE A 123 -3.68 9.08 7.33
CA PHE A 123 -2.30 8.66 7.09
C PHE A 123 -2.26 7.24 6.55
N ALA A 124 -1.69 7.06 5.38
CA ALA A 124 -1.42 5.76 4.78
C ALA A 124 -0.32 5.02 5.55
N SER A 125 -0.69 4.37 6.65
CA SER A 125 0.17 3.46 7.39
C SER A 125 0.23 2.08 6.72
N SER A 126 0.82 1.09 7.36
CA SER A 126 1.03 -0.23 6.79
C SER A 126 1.05 -1.30 7.88
N LEU A 127 0.52 -2.47 7.58
CA LEU A 127 0.69 -3.66 8.42
C LEU A 127 2.17 -4.08 8.54
N ALA A 128 3.05 -3.60 7.66
CA ALA A 128 4.51 -3.75 7.81
C ALA A 128 5.11 -2.99 9.01
N ALA A 129 4.36 -2.08 9.64
CA ALA A 129 4.74 -1.43 10.90
C ALA A 129 4.59 -2.36 12.12
N MET A 130 3.86 -3.47 11.97
CA MET A 130 3.54 -4.40 13.03
C MET A 130 4.57 -5.52 13.11
N LYS A 131 4.63 -6.17 14.27
CA LYS A 131 5.40 -7.40 14.46
C LYS A 131 4.70 -8.58 13.79
N GLY A 132 5.48 -9.42 13.08
CA GLY A 132 4.97 -10.70 12.59
C GLY A 132 4.54 -11.63 13.73
N GLN A 133 3.39 -12.28 13.59
CA GLN A 133 2.80 -13.18 14.56
C GLN A 133 3.06 -14.65 14.19
N PRO A 134 2.92 -15.59 15.13
CA PRO A 134 2.86 -17.01 14.80
C PRO A 134 1.77 -17.30 13.75
N PRO A 135 1.90 -18.38 12.96
CA PRO A 135 0.89 -18.77 11.98
C PRO A 135 -0.49 -18.96 12.61
N GLY A 136 -1.53 -18.49 11.92
CA GLY A 136 -2.92 -18.57 12.37
C GLY A 136 -3.33 -17.52 13.40
N ILE A 137 -2.42 -16.67 13.87
CA ILE A 137 -2.74 -15.55 14.76
C ILE A 137 -2.97 -14.30 13.92
N LEU A 138 -4.13 -13.68 14.11
CA LEU A 138 -4.45 -12.37 13.55
C LEU A 138 -3.93 -11.28 14.49
N ALA A 139 -3.27 -10.29 13.92
CA ALA A 139 -2.82 -9.14 14.68
C ALA A 139 -4.01 -8.21 15.01
N SER A 140 -4.17 -7.86 16.28
CA SER A 140 -5.14 -6.88 16.74
C SER A 140 -4.64 -5.44 16.49
N LEU A 141 -5.54 -4.46 16.61
CA LEU A 141 -5.19 -3.04 16.50
C LEU A 141 -4.19 -2.59 17.58
N ASP A 142 -4.26 -3.20 18.76
CA ASP A 142 -3.45 -2.85 19.94
C ASP A 142 -2.04 -3.45 19.91
N ILE A 143 -1.70 -4.19 18.85
CA ILE A 143 -0.38 -4.82 18.77
C ILE A 143 0.73 -3.78 18.79
N THR A 144 1.76 -4.07 19.57
CA THR A 144 2.99 -3.25 19.61
C THR A 144 3.62 -3.16 18.21
N LEU A 145 3.95 -1.94 17.80
CA LEU A 145 4.71 -1.71 16.58
C LEU A 145 6.15 -2.18 16.79
N ASP A 146 6.56 -3.17 16.02
CA ASP A 146 7.93 -3.71 16.03
C ASP A 146 8.32 -4.13 14.60
N PRO A 147 8.51 -3.12 13.74
CA PRO A 147 8.79 -3.34 12.34
C PRO A 147 10.22 -3.85 12.11
N PHE A 148 10.38 -4.87 11.30
CA PHE A 148 11.70 -5.38 10.92
C PHE A 148 12.32 -4.66 9.71
N THR A 149 11.53 -3.89 8.96
CA THR A 149 12.01 -3.15 7.78
C THR A 149 12.09 -1.64 8.05
N PRO A 150 13.03 -0.91 7.40
CA PRO A 150 13.07 0.56 7.44
C PRO A 150 11.76 1.20 6.98
N TYR A 151 11.10 0.63 5.97
CA TYR A 151 9.78 1.10 5.54
C TYR A 151 8.75 1.00 6.67
N GLY A 152 8.63 -0.18 7.28
CA GLY A 152 7.73 -0.37 8.42
C GLY A 152 8.04 0.59 9.56
N LYS A 153 9.34 0.77 9.88
CA LYS A 153 9.80 1.72 10.91
C LYS A 153 9.37 3.15 10.58
N SER A 154 9.53 3.59 9.33
CA SER A 154 9.10 4.94 8.93
C SER A 154 7.59 5.14 9.04
N LYS A 155 6.79 4.07 8.81
CA LYS A 155 5.34 4.11 8.99
C LYS A 155 4.94 4.14 10.47
N ALA A 156 5.61 3.37 11.32
CA ALA A 156 5.41 3.42 12.77
C ALA A 156 5.68 4.82 13.34
N MET A 157 6.78 5.46 12.92
CA MET A 157 7.09 6.84 13.31
C MET A 157 6.01 7.84 12.86
N GLY A 158 5.43 7.64 11.66
CA GLY A 158 4.31 8.46 11.17
C GLY A 158 3.03 8.30 12.00
N GLU A 159 2.71 7.08 12.46
CA GLU A 159 1.58 6.84 13.36
C GLU A 159 1.78 7.54 14.72
N GLU A 160 2.99 7.45 15.28
CA GLU A 160 3.34 8.10 16.54
C GLU A 160 3.17 9.63 16.43
N MET A 161 3.75 10.25 15.39
CA MET A 161 3.63 11.68 15.15
C MET A 161 2.17 12.14 14.99
N LEU A 162 1.33 11.36 14.30
CA LEU A 162 -0.07 11.70 14.13
C LEU A 162 -0.86 11.53 15.43
N GLY A 163 -0.56 10.48 16.20
CA GLY A 163 -1.14 10.26 17.53
C GLY A 163 -0.82 11.38 18.53
N GLU A 164 0.43 11.87 18.52
CA GLU A 164 0.85 13.03 19.33
C GLU A 164 0.17 14.34 18.91
N ALA A 165 -0.19 14.45 17.63
CA ALA A 165 -0.85 15.65 17.10
C ALA A 165 -2.39 15.67 17.29
N ARG A 166 -3.00 14.66 17.91
CA ARG A 166 -4.46 14.45 18.00
C ARG A 166 -5.25 15.64 18.55
N ASP A 167 -4.64 16.46 19.41
CA ASP A 167 -5.27 17.65 19.97
C ASP A 167 -5.23 18.87 19.02
N ARG A 168 -4.49 18.77 17.90
CA ARG A 168 -4.31 19.82 16.90
C ARG A 168 -4.94 19.49 15.55
N VAL A 169 -5.02 18.21 15.21
CA VAL A 169 -5.67 17.69 13.99
C VAL A 169 -6.19 16.28 14.25
N GLN A 170 -7.45 16.04 13.90
CA GLN A 170 -7.99 14.70 13.98
C GLN A 170 -7.34 13.77 12.96
N GLY A 171 -7.03 12.55 13.35
CA GLY A 171 -6.24 11.63 12.54
C GLY A 171 -6.79 10.21 12.46
N ILE A 172 -6.55 9.56 11.31
CA ILE A 172 -6.69 8.12 11.12
C ILE A 172 -5.36 7.58 10.64
N SER A 173 -4.78 6.64 11.38
CA SER A 173 -3.69 5.80 10.89
C SER A 173 -4.29 4.54 10.26
N LEU A 174 -4.31 4.48 8.93
CA LEU A 174 -4.85 3.35 8.18
C LEU A 174 -3.74 2.35 7.89
N ARG A 175 -3.67 1.25 8.65
CA ARG A 175 -2.71 0.15 8.47
C ARG A 175 -3.16 -0.74 7.32
N MET A 176 -2.61 -0.51 6.15
CA MET A 176 -3.00 -1.23 4.93
C MET A 176 -2.18 -2.49 4.74
N GLY A 177 -2.82 -3.52 4.18
CA GLY A 177 -2.15 -4.65 3.55
C GLY A 177 -1.42 -4.27 2.27
N GLY A 178 -0.75 -5.21 1.66
CA GLY A 178 -0.11 -5.03 0.37
C GLY A 178 -1.11 -4.73 -0.74
N VAL A 179 -1.10 -3.51 -1.27
CA VAL A 179 -2.05 -3.08 -2.30
C VAL A 179 -1.70 -3.68 -3.65
N PHE A 180 -2.65 -4.32 -4.30
CA PHE A 180 -2.48 -4.98 -5.59
C PHE A 180 -3.63 -4.72 -6.56
N THR A 181 -3.41 -4.99 -7.84
CA THR A 181 -4.43 -5.11 -8.90
C THR A 181 -4.27 -6.46 -9.60
N ASP A 182 -5.04 -6.72 -10.63
CA ASP A 182 -4.90 -7.92 -11.47
C ASP A 182 -3.55 -8.02 -12.20
N TRP A 183 -2.71 -7.01 -12.05
CA TRP A 183 -1.34 -6.99 -12.58
C TRP A 183 -0.27 -7.28 -11.53
N ALA A 184 -0.69 -7.53 -10.28
CA ALA A 184 0.18 -7.87 -9.16
C ALA A 184 1.35 -6.91 -8.94
N GLU A 185 1.10 -5.56 -9.02
CA GLU A 185 2.15 -4.54 -8.92
C GLU A 185 2.66 -4.35 -7.47
N LEU A 186 2.79 -5.41 -6.74
CA LEU A 186 3.42 -5.44 -5.41
C LEU A 186 4.62 -6.40 -5.48
N PRO A 187 5.85 -5.95 -5.20
CA PRO A 187 7.06 -6.77 -5.42
C PRO A 187 7.01 -8.18 -4.82
N PRO A 188 6.61 -8.39 -3.54
CA PRO A 188 6.47 -9.74 -3.01
C PRO A 188 5.48 -10.60 -3.81
N LEU A 189 4.31 -10.06 -4.15
CA LEU A 189 3.28 -10.78 -4.89
C LEU A 189 3.73 -11.08 -6.32
N SER A 190 4.26 -10.07 -7.02
CA SER A 190 4.72 -10.23 -8.40
C SER A 190 5.84 -11.25 -8.53
N SER A 191 6.72 -11.33 -7.53
CA SER A 191 7.80 -12.32 -7.51
C SER A 191 7.26 -13.73 -7.33
N LEU A 192 6.33 -13.95 -6.40
CA LEU A 192 5.69 -15.26 -6.22
C LEU A 192 4.89 -15.69 -7.46
N VAL A 193 4.15 -14.78 -8.09
CA VAL A 193 3.45 -15.06 -9.35
C VAL A 193 4.45 -15.43 -10.45
N ARG A 194 5.56 -14.70 -10.57
CA ARG A 194 6.62 -15.00 -11.54
C ARG A 194 7.24 -16.37 -11.30
N LEU A 195 7.48 -16.72 -10.04
CA LEU A 195 8.05 -18.00 -9.64
C LEU A 195 7.07 -19.14 -9.97
N TRP A 196 5.86 -19.11 -9.45
CA TRP A 196 4.94 -20.25 -9.47
C TRP A 196 4.13 -20.38 -10.76
N ALA A 197 3.77 -19.26 -11.41
CA ALA A 197 3.14 -19.29 -12.74
C ALA A 197 4.14 -19.34 -13.89
N GLY A 198 5.44 -19.26 -13.60
CA GLY A 198 6.54 -19.33 -14.56
C GLY A 198 6.78 -20.73 -15.12
N ARG A 199 7.90 -20.89 -15.84
CA ARG A 199 8.32 -22.14 -16.47
C ARG A 199 9.64 -22.70 -15.87
N GLY A 200 10.14 -22.08 -14.80
CA GLY A 200 11.36 -22.50 -14.11
C GLY A 200 11.21 -23.90 -13.48
N PHE A 201 12.32 -24.56 -13.25
CA PHE A 201 12.36 -25.85 -12.53
C PHE A 201 12.03 -25.66 -11.03
N ASP A 202 12.24 -24.49 -10.52
CA ASP A 202 12.02 -24.05 -9.15
C ASP A 202 10.55 -23.65 -8.85
N ARG A 203 9.69 -23.64 -9.87
CA ARG A 203 8.28 -23.20 -9.77
C ARG A 203 7.42 -24.00 -8.76
N ARG A 204 7.94 -25.08 -8.20
CA ARG A 204 7.25 -25.91 -7.22
C ARG A 204 7.77 -25.71 -5.79
N LEU A 205 8.84 -24.91 -5.64
CA LEU A 205 9.50 -24.77 -4.35
C LEU A 205 8.78 -23.76 -3.47
N ILE A 206 8.57 -24.16 -2.23
CA ILE A 206 8.07 -23.29 -1.16
C ILE A 206 9.04 -23.39 0.02
N PRO A 207 9.72 -22.30 0.41
CA PRO A 207 10.60 -22.31 1.59
C PRO A 207 9.77 -22.45 2.89
N GLY A 208 10.30 -23.24 3.85
CA GLY A 208 9.64 -23.46 5.14
C GLY A 208 8.41 -24.36 5.02
N LEU A 209 7.42 -24.13 5.87
CA LEU A 209 6.15 -24.84 5.89
C LEU A 209 5.10 -24.21 4.95
N GLY A 210 5.43 -23.10 4.32
CA GLY A 210 4.50 -22.34 3.47
C GLY A 210 3.42 -21.59 4.25
N LEU A 211 3.62 -21.39 5.56
CA LEU A 211 2.69 -20.72 6.46
C LEU A 211 2.92 -19.20 6.55
N THR A 212 3.94 -18.67 5.88
CA THR A 212 4.12 -17.23 5.76
C THR A 212 2.85 -16.62 5.20
N CYS A 213 2.18 -15.78 6.00
CA CYS A 213 0.90 -15.20 5.67
C CYS A 213 1.03 -13.68 5.50
N LEU A 214 0.70 -13.18 4.32
CA LEU A 214 0.75 -11.76 4.02
C LEU A 214 -0.65 -11.20 3.81
N PRO A 215 -0.91 -10.00 4.36
CA PRO A 215 -2.16 -9.30 4.15
C PRO A 215 -2.13 -8.58 2.80
N TYR A 216 -3.24 -8.66 2.07
CA TYR A 216 -3.39 -7.98 0.78
C TYR A 216 -4.71 -7.21 0.75
N ILE A 217 -4.75 -6.13 -0.02
CA ILE A 217 -5.97 -5.40 -0.32
C ILE A 217 -6.00 -5.02 -1.80
N TYR A 218 -7.11 -5.31 -2.47
CA TYR A 218 -7.30 -4.91 -3.86
C TYR A 218 -7.42 -3.38 -3.95
N ARG A 219 -6.80 -2.74 -4.93
CA ARG A 219 -6.72 -1.28 -5.02
C ARG A 219 -8.11 -0.61 -5.02
N ARG A 220 -9.08 -1.21 -5.74
CA ARG A 220 -10.47 -0.74 -5.73
C ARG A 220 -11.10 -0.84 -4.34
N GLU A 221 -10.83 -1.92 -3.62
CA GLU A 221 -11.33 -2.13 -2.27
C GLU A 221 -10.75 -1.12 -1.27
N LEU A 222 -9.46 -0.81 -1.42
CA LEU A 222 -8.83 0.26 -0.63
C LEU A 222 -9.48 1.63 -0.90
N THR A 223 -9.86 1.94 -2.14
CA THR A 223 -10.55 3.21 -2.41
C THR A 223 -11.92 3.27 -1.74
N ALA A 224 -12.66 2.16 -1.71
CA ALA A 224 -13.95 2.06 -1.01
C ALA A 224 -13.79 2.21 0.51
N LEU A 225 -12.75 1.59 1.09
CA LEU A 225 -12.41 1.74 2.50
C LEU A 225 -12.09 3.19 2.88
N VAL A 226 -11.26 3.87 2.09
CA VAL A 226 -10.92 5.28 2.34
C VAL A 226 -12.16 6.18 2.24
N GLU A 227 -13.02 5.93 1.27
CA GLU A 227 -14.29 6.65 1.12
C GLU A 227 -15.21 6.41 2.33
N ALA A 228 -15.29 5.20 2.85
CA ALA A 228 -16.03 4.90 4.08
C ALA A 228 -15.43 5.64 5.30
N CYS A 229 -14.09 5.74 5.41
CA CYS A 229 -13.44 6.56 6.43
C CYS A 229 -13.85 8.03 6.33
N LEU A 230 -13.94 8.58 5.11
CA LEU A 230 -14.37 9.96 4.89
C LEU A 230 -15.83 10.16 5.27
N ARG A 231 -16.72 9.24 4.94
CA ARG A 231 -18.15 9.31 5.30
C ARG A 231 -18.40 9.19 6.80
N SER A 232 -17.63 8.34 7.48
CA SER A 232 -17.81 8.05 8.92
C SER A 232 -17.00 8.97 9.83
N HIS A 233 -16.30 9.97 9.30
CA HIS A 233 -15.27 10.73 10.04
C HIS A 233 -15.76 11.39 11.33
N GLU A 234 -17.02 11.82 11.38
CA GLU A 234 -17.60 12.48 12.55
C GLU A 234 -17.84 11.52 13.73
N ASN A 235 -18.01 10.22 13.44
CA ASN A 235 -18.29 9.17 14.42
C ASN A 235 -17.00 8.56 15.02
N LEU A 236 -15.82 8.96 14.52
CA LEU A 236 -14.54 8.42 14.94
C LEU A 236 -13.90 9.28 16.03
N GLN A 237 -13.09 8.64 16.86
CA GLN A 237 -12.31 9.34 17.89
C GLN A 237 -11.35 10.38 17.25
N PRO A 238 -10.84 11.36 18.01
CA PRO A 238 -9.86 12.32 17.50
C PRO A 238 -8.63 11.67 16.87
N TYR A 239 -8.24 10.50 17.35
CA TYR A 239 -7.24 9.66 16.73
C TYR A 239 -7.72 8.21 16.69
N GLU A 240 -7.75 7.63 15.49
CA GLU A 240 -8.14 6.25 15.25
C GLU A 240 -7.04 5.46 14.54
N ILE A 241 -6.94 4.19 14.91
CA ILE A 241 -6.16 3.21 14.15
C ILE A 241 -7.16 2.26 13.51
N LEU A 242 -7.08 2.14 12.18
CA LEU A 242 -7.91 1.23 11.40
C LEU A 242 -7.02 0.28 10.58
N THR A 243 -7.52 -0.92 10.31
CA THR A 243 -6.86 -1.87 9.40
C THR A 243 -7.62 -1.97 8.10
N GLY A 244 -6.87 -2.15 7.01
CA GLY A 244 -7.43 -2.38 5.68
C GLY A 244 -6.65 -3.48 4.96
N SER A 245 -7.14 -4.71 5.02
CA SER A 245 -6.57 -5.86 4.31
C SER A 245 -7.66 -6.85 3.95
N GLY A 246 -7.35 -7.85 3.12
CA GLY A 246 -8.21 -9.03 3.00
C GLY A 246 -8.30 -9.79 4.32
N ARG A 247 -9.44 -10.37 4.60
CA ARG A 247 -9.69 -11.12 5.84
C ARG A 247 -8.70 -12.27 5.99
N GLY A 248 -7.99 -12.28 7.11
CA GLY A 248 -7.10 -13.37 7.47
C GLY A 248 -5.78 -13.45 6.72
N GLY A 249 -5.52 -12.58 5.74
CA GLY A 249 -4.34 -12.67 4.88
C GLY A 249 -4.35 -13.89 3.95
N VAL A 250 -3.25 -14.13 3.25
CA VAL A 250 -3.07 -15.29 2.35
C VAL A 250 -1.72 -15.94 2.61
N THR A 251 -1.71 -17.22 2.89
CA THR A 251 -0.49 -18.02 3.07
C THR A 251 0.17 -18.34 1.72
N HIS A 252 1.46 -18.63 1.76
CA HIS A 252 2.16 -19.10 0.56
C HIS A 252 1.56 -20.40 -0.01
N ASN A 253 1.10 -21.32 0.86
CA ASN A 253 0.44 -22.54 0.41
C ASN A 253 -0.86 -22.24 -0.34
N GLU A 254 -1.74 -21.40 0.22
CA GLU A 254 -3.01 -21.03 -0.41
C GLU A 254 -2.78 -20.32 -1.74
N LEU A 255 -1.83 -19.39 -1.79
CA LEU A 255 -1.51 -18.68 -3.02
C LEU A 255 -0.92 -19.62 -4.08
N PHE A 256 -0.02 -20.53 -3.68
CA PHE A 256 0.54 -21.53 -4.56
C PHE A 256 -0.57 -22.42 -5.14
N GLU A 257 -1.45 -22.95 -4.30
CA GLU A 257 -2.55 -23.81 -4.76
C GLU A 257 -3.51 -23.08 -5.70
N ALA A 258 -3.82 -21.82 -5.40
CA ALA A 258 -4.66 -21.00 -6.28
C ALA A 258 -3.98 -20.80 -7.66
N ILE A 259 -2.70 -20.46 -7.69
CA ILE A 259 -1.94 -20.32 -8.94
C ILE A 259 -1.84 -21.66 -9.67
N ALA A 260 -1.60 -22.75 -8.96
CA ALA A 260 -1.46 -24.09 -9.55
C ALA A 260 -2.74 -24.57 -10.25
N ARG A 261 -3.92 -24.18 -9.79
CA ARG A 261 -5.21 -24.48 -10.43
C ARG A 261 -5.36 -23.81 -11.81
N GLU A 262 -4.72 -22.66 -12.01
CA GLU A 262 -4.76 -21.90 -13.26
C GLU A 262 -3.74 -22.37 -14.31
N ILE A 263 -2.89 -23.34 -13.96
CA ILE A 263 -1.83 -23.82 -14.83
C ILE A 263 -2.16 -25.25 -15.31
N PRO A 264 -2.07 -25.52 -16.62
CA PRO A 264 -2.27 -26.88 -17.13
C PRO A 264 -1.32 -27.89 -16.51
N GLY A 265 -1.87 -29.03 -16.09
CA GLY A 265 -1.15 -30.11 -15.46
C GLY A 265 -1.16 -30.03 -13.92
N SER A 266 -1.04 -31.18 -13.29
CA SER A 266 -1.03 -31.27 -11.83
C SER A 266 0.31 -30.71 -11.28
N MET A 267 0.24 -29.68 -10.45
CA MET A 267 1.41 -29.09 -9.80
C MET A 267 1.26 -29.23 -8.29
N ARG A 268 2.16 -29.99 -7.66
CA ARG A 268 2.22 -30.14 -6.21
C ARG A 268 3.40 -29.35 -5.64
N PRO A 269 3.25 -28.67 -4.49
CA PRO A 269 4.34 -27.96 -3.86
C PRO A 269 5.42 -28.90 -3.36
N VAL A 270 6.65 -28.41 -3.33
CA VAL A 270 7.80 -29.08 -2.69
C VAL A 270 8.35 -28.15 -1.63
N HIS A 271 8.10 -28.48 -0.38
CA HIS A 271 8.62 -27.72 0.73
C HIS A 271 10.12 -27.97 0.91
N VAL A 272 10.88 -26.90 1.02
CA VAL A 272 12.33 -26.97 1.20
C VAL A 272 12.74 -26.38 2.54
N SER A 273 13.70 -27.02 3.20
CA SER A 273 14.18 -26.51 4.49
C SER A 273 14.76 -25.11 4.36
N PRO A 274 14.67 -24.26 5.41
CA PRO A 274 15.22 -22.91 5.38
C PRO A 274 16.72 -22.86 5.03
N GLY A 275 17.49 -23.87 5.45
CA GLY A 275 18.91 -23.98 5.12
C GLY A 275 19.18 -24.20 3.63
N LEU A 276 18.42 -25.09 3.00
CA LEU A 276 18.53 -25.35 1.55
C LEU A 276 18.04 -24.15 0.75
N ALA A 277 16.93 -23.54 1.14
CA ALA A 277 16.42 -22.32 0.53
C ALA A 277 17.45 -21.18 0.60
N ARG A 278 18.12 -21.02 1.75
CA ARG A 278 19.17 -20.02 1.93
C ARG A 278 20.35 -20.23 1.01
N ALA A 279 20.83 -21.46 0.88
CA ALA A 279 21.91 -21.80 -0.03
C ALA A 279 21.54 -21.48 -1.49
N GLY A 280 20.35 -21.91 -1.93
CA GLY A 280 19.84 -21.64 -3.28
C GLY A 280 19.71 -20.14 -3.57
N LEU A 281 19.09 -19.37 -2.67
CA LEU A 281 18.95 -17.93 -2.84
C LEU A 281 20.29 -17.20 -2.83
N THR A 282 21.24 -17.65 -2.00
CA THR A 282 22.59 -17.04 -2.01
C THR A 282 23.27 -17.24 -3.38
N ILE A 283 23.18 -18.43 -3.95
CA ILE A 283 23.72 -18.71 -5.30
C ILE A 283 23.00 -17.85 -6.35
N GLN A 284 21.66 -17.77 -6.30
CA GLN A 284 20.89 -16.94 -7.24
C GLN A 284 21.27 -15.46 -7.12
N CYS A 285 21.44 -14.93 -5.89
CA CYS A 285 21.86 -13.56 -5.67
C CYS A 285 23.26 -13.29 -6.24
N LEU A 286 24.22 -14.21 -6.05
CA LEU A 286 25.57 -14.08 -6.61
C LEU A 286 25.54 -14.08 -8.15
N LEU A 287 24.83 -15.01 -8.75
CA LEU A 287 24.68 -15.08 -10.22
C LEU A 287 23.94 -13.85 -10.74
N GLY A 288 22.86 -13.43 -10.06
CA GLY A 288 22.10 -12.23 -10.41
C GLY A 288 22.93 -10.95 -10.32
N ALA A 289 23.85 -10.85 -9.37
CA ALA A 289 24.79 -9.73 -9.27
C ALA A 289 25.74 -9.66 -10.47
N ILE A 290 26.23 -10.82 -10.95
CA ILE A 290 27.10 -10.91 -12.14
C ILE A 290 26.34 -10.43 -13.40
N VAL A 291 25.09 -10.86 -13.58
CA VAL A 291 24.27 -10.48 -14.75
C VAL A 291 23.48 -9.18 -14.54
N ARG A 292 23.70 -8.48 -13.44
CA ARG A 292 23.01 -7.24 -13.04
C ARG A 292 21.48 -7.36 -13.00
N ASN A 293 21.00 -8.54 -12.65
CA ASN A 293 19.57 -8.83 -12.47
C ASN A 293 19.36 -9.74 -11.23
N PRO A 294 19.57 -9.20 -10.01
CA PRO A 294 19.40 -9.97 -8.79
C PRO A 294 17.93 -10.35 -8.59
N PRO A 295 17.64 -11.50 -7.95
CA PRO A 295 16.28 -11.88 -7.60
C PRO A 295 15.71 -10.91 -6.55
N PHE A 296 14.38 -10.80 -6.51
CA PHE A 296 13.71 -10.04 -5.46
C PHE A 296 13.92 -10.68 -4.09
N GLU A 297 13.79 -12.00 -4.01
CA GLU A 297 13.99 -12.76 -2.78
C GLU A 297 15.44 -12.69 -2.34
N GLN A 298 15.60 -12.35 -1.06
CA GLN A 298 16.92 -12.21 -0.44
C GLN A 298 17.07 -13.18 0.73
N PRO A 299 18.28 -13.70 1.01
CA PRO A 299 18.51 -14.65 2.10
C PRO A 299 18.04 -14.19 3.48
N TRP A 300 17.98 -12.86 3.73
CA TRP A 300 17.50 -12.31 5.00
C TRP A 300 16.00 -12.50 5.21
N MET A 301 15.20 -12.60 4.12
CA MET A 301 13.74 -12.80 4.19
C MET A 301 13.39 -14.15 4.84
N LEU A 302 14.28 -15.14 4.72
CA LEU A 302 14.09 -16.47 5.30
C LEU A 302 14.09 -16.48 6.85
N ARG A 303 14.48 -15.38 7.49
CA ARG A 303 14.35 -15.24 8.96
C ARG A 303 12.90 -15.01 9.40
N HIS A 304 12.04 -14.66 8.47
CA HIS A 304 10.64 -14.34 8.69
C HIS A 304 9.71 -15.40 8.06
N LEU A 305 10.25 -16.58 7.72
CA LEU A 305 9.45 -17.69 7.24
C LEU A 305 8.43 -18.13 8.31
N ASP A 306 7.27 -18.55 7.82
CA ASP A 306 6.18 -19.08 8.62
C ASP A 306 5.69 -18.09 9.71
N LEU A 307 5.85 -16.77 9.50
CA LEU A 307 5.21 -15.73 10.27
C LEU A 307 3.99 -15.16 9.52
N SER A 308 3.06 -14.58 10.29
CA SER A 308 1.82 -13.98 9.79
C SER A 308 1.80 -12.48 10.09
N TRP A 309 1.45 -11.67 9.09
CA TRP A 309 1.09 -10.26 9.21
C TRP A 309 -0.39 -10.00 8.96
N ALA A 310 -1.18 -11.08 8.93
CA ALA A 310 -2.63 -10.98 8.81
C ALA A 310 -3.22 -10.18 9.99
N ALA A 311 -4.17 -9.32 9.70
CA ALA A 311 -4.82 -8.48 10.70
C ALA A 311 -6.32 -8.78 10.77
N ASP A 312 -6.89 -8.52 11.94
CA ASP A 312 -8.33 -8.55 12.16
C ASP A 312 -8.92 -7.20 11.74
N ASN A 313 -9.89 -7.22 10.83
CA ASN A 313 -10.59 -6.02 10.37
C ASN A 313 -11.91 -5.77 11.11
N THR A 314 -12.31 -6.64 12.03
CA THR A 314 -13.63 -6.58 12.70
C THR A 314 -13.87 -5.21 13.33
N ALA A 315 -12.90 -4.70 14.09
CA ALA A 315 -13.01 -3.38 14.70
C ALA A 315 -13.10 -2.23 13.69
N THR A 316 -12.48 -2.37 12.51
CA THR A 316 -12.62 -1.40 11.42
C THR A 316 -14.02 -1.47 10.82
N GLU A 317 -14.53 -2.66 10.51
CA GLU A 317 -15.87 -2.88 9.96
C GLU A 317 -16.98 -2.39 10.90
N GLU A 318 -16.78 -2.48 12.22
CA GLU A 318 -17.73 -1.98 13.23
C GLU A 318 -17.75 -0.44 13.33
N LYS A 319 -16.58 0.21 13.12
CA LYS A 319 -16.44 1.66 13.27
C LYS A 319 -16.86 2.45 12.03
N ILE A 320 -16.72 1.86 10.87
CA ILE A 320 -17.04 2.50 9.58
C ILE A 320 -17.92 1.58 8.75
N ASP A 321 -18.79 2.15 7.93
CA ASP A 321 -19.66 1.39 7.04
C ASP A 321 -18.86 0.86 5.82
N TRP A 322 -18.01 -0.13 6.09
CA TRP A 322 -17.23 -0.83 5.08
C TRP A 322 -17.15 -2.32 5.41
N LYS A 323 -17.29 -3.13 4.37
CA LYS A 323 -17.04 -4.59 4.40
C LYS A 323 -16.31 -4.97 3.14
N GLU A 324 -15.33 -5.85 3.30
CA GLU A 324 -14.59 -6.39 2.17
C GLU A 324 -15.52 -7.08 1.18
N ASP A 325 -15.42 -6.74 -0.11
CA ASP A 325 -16.03 -7.49 -1.20
C ASP A 325 -15.22 -8.79 -1.44
N PRO A 326 -15.78 -9.98 -1.19
CA PRO A 326 -15.07 -11.25 -1.40
C PRO A 326 -14.51 -11.43 -2.81
N SER A 327 -15.12 -10.82 -3.83
CA SER A 327 -14.63 -10.85 -5.21
C SER A 327 -13.33 -10.07 -5.42
N CYS A 328 -12.98 -9.21 -4.47
CA CYS A 328 -11.74 -8.43 -4.42
C CYS A 328 -10.61 -9.12 -3.64
N SER A 329 -10.88 -10.25 -2.98
CA SER A 329 -9.84 -11.00 -2.27
C SER A 329 -8.73 -11.46 -3.23
N LEU A 330 -7.50 -11.58 -2.72
CA LEU A 330 -6.38 -12.02 -3.56
C LEU A 330 -6.66 -13.36 -4.24
N LEU A 331 -7.20 -14.33 -3.50
CA LEU A 331 -7.48 -15.67 -4.04
C LEU A 331 -8.54 -15.63 -5.15
N ALA A 332 -9.56 -14.78 -5.03
CA ALA A 332 -10.57 -14.59 -6.08
C ALA A 332 -9.97 -13.91 -7.34
N ARG A 333 -8.91 -13.12 -7.19
CA ARG A 333 -8.25 -12.42 -8.31
C ARG A 333 -7.13 -13.22 -8.98
N VAL A 334 -6.66 -14.33 -8.37
CA VAL A 334 -5.58 -15.16 -8.93
C VAL A 334 -5.82 -15.57 -10.39
N PRO A 335 -7.02 -15.99 -10.83
CA PRO A 335 -7.25 -16.34 -12.24
C PRO A 335 -6.93 -15.18 -13.19
N ALA A 336 -7.36 -13.96 -12.88
CA ALA A 336 -7.06 -12.77 -13.67
C ALA A 336 -5.56 -12.44 -13.65
N ILE A 337 -4.93 -12.49 -12.48
CA ILE A 337 -3.48 -12.24 -12.30
C ILE A 337 -2.66 -13.21 -13.14
N VAL A 338 -2.95 -14.51 -13.05
CA VAL A 338 -2.22 -15.55 -13.83
C VAL A 338 -2.46 -15.39 -15.32
N LYS A 339 -3.69 -15.07 -15.74
CA LYS A 339 -4.02 -14.76 -17.14
C LYS A 339 -3.18 -13.59 -17.65
N ASN A 340 -3.15 -12.47 -16.93
CA ASN A 340 -2.37 -11.28 -17.32
C ASN A 340 -0.88 -11.58 -17.38
N TYR A 341 -0.33 -12.30 -16.40
CA TYR A 341 1.06 -12.72 -16.40
C TYR A 341 1.41 -13.60 -17.60
N ARG A 342 0.56 -14.56 -17.96
CA ARG A 342 0.85 -15.54 -19.04
C ARG A 342 0.55 -15.02 -20.42
N GLN A 343 -0.51 -14.22 -20.61
CA GLN A 343 -0.97 -13.76 -21.92
C GLN A 343 -0.44 -12.37 -22.28
N HIS A 344 -0.18 -11.52 -21.29
CA HIS A 344 0.23 -10.12 -21.48
C HIS A 344 1.57 -9.80 -20.81
N ARG A 345 2.52 -10.71 -20.91
CA ARG A 345 3.80 -10.69 -20.21
C ARG A 345 4.55 -9.35 -20.29
N LYS A 346 4.62 -8.73 -21.46
CA LYS A 346 5.31 -7.44 -21.66
C LYS A 346 4.64 -6.32 -20.88
N ILE A 347 3.31 -6.25 -20.92
CA ILE A 347 2.55 -5.24 -20.17
C ILE A 347 2.73 -5.48 -18.67
N TRP A 348 2.61 -6.74 -18.23
CA TRP A 348 2.76 -7.13 -16.84
C TRP A 348 4.15 -6.73 -16.29
N GLU A 349 5.22 -7.02 -17.02
CA GLU A 349 6.58 -6.68 -16.60
C GLU A 349 6.81 -5.17 -16.59
N ASN A 350 6.29 -4.44 -17.58
CA ASN A 350 6.40 -3.00 -17.62
C ASN A 350 5.68 -2.34 -16.42
N ARG A 351 4.45 -2.73 -16.12
CA ARG A 351 3.70 -2.20 -14.97
C ARG A 351 4.41 -2.46 -13.65
N ASN A 352 4.95 -3.66 -13.46
CA ASN A 352 5.70 -4.02 -12.26
C ASN A 352 7.05 -3.27 -12.16
N HIS A 353 7.75 -3.06 -13.29
CA HIS A 353 8.97 -2.27 -13.33
C HIS A 353 8.72 -0.80 -12.98
N LEU A 354 7.74 -0.17 -13.61
CA LEU A 354 7.41 1.25 -13.40
C LEU A 354 7.03 1.55 -11.95
N ARG A 355 6.31 0.67 -11.29
CA ARG A 355 6.01 0.83 -9.86
C ARG A 355 7.28 0.87 -9.01
N ASN A 356 8.23 0.01 -9.29
CA ASN A 356 9.47 -0.11 -8.51
C ASN A 356 10.48 1.01 -8.79
N THR A 357 10.38 1.69 -9.93
CA THR A 357 11.29 2.78 -10.32
C THR A 357 10.77 4.17 -9.98
N LEU A 358 9.68 4.30 -9.23
CA LEU A 358 9.02 5.58 -8.93
C LEU A 358 8.51 6.33 -10.17
N GLN A 359 8.40 5.66 -11.31
CA GLN A 359 7.90 6.21 -12.57
C GLN A 359 6.48 5.69 -12.86
N TYR A 360 5.71 5.43 -11.81
CA TYR A 360 4.36 4.91 -11.98
C TYR A 360 3.55 5.77 -12.96
N GLN A 361 2.95 5.10 -13.91
CA GLN A 361 1.95 5.68 -14.81
C GLN A 361 0.58 5.13 -14.40
N TRP A 362 -0.40 6.02 -14.30
CA TRP A 362 -1.74 5.62 -13.96
C TRP A 362 -2.34 4.72 -15.07
N HIS A 363 -2.99 3.65 -14.63
CA HIS A 363 -3.78 2.76 -15.48
C HIS A 363 -5.08 2.45 -14.74
N GLU A 364 -6.16 2.34 -15.48
CA GLU A 364 -7.43 1.80 -14.97
C GLU A 364 -7.26 0.32 -14.60
N ASP A 365 -7.98 -0.12 -13.55
CA ASP A 365 -7.96 -1.51 -13.08
C ASP A 365 -8.70 -2.46 -14.01
#